data_52749467f728e5776816977f2b2b5af0
#
_entry.id   52749467f728e5776816977f2b2b5af0
#
_cell.length_a   1.000
_cell.length_b   1.000
_cell.length_c   1.000
_cell.angle_alpha   90.00
_cell.angle_beta   90.00
_cell.angle_gamma   90.00
#
_symmetry.space_group_name_H-M   'P 1'
#
loop_
_entity.id
_entity.type
_entity.pdbx_description
1 polymer ?
#
loop_
_entity_poly.entity_id
_entity_poly.type
_entity_poly.pdbx_seq_one_letter_code
_entity_poly.pdbx_strand_id
1 'polypeptide(L)'
;MIVLGIDPGYALMGWGVVESEGSRMKLINYGCIETKAGVPMQNRLRTLQLGVKDLLNIYRPDDVAFEELFFARNVTTALMVGAARGAAIIAAAEYTENLYEYTPMQIKQAITGYGKADKKQIQQMVKLLLKMDEIPKPDDAADAIACAITHCQAGVAKTQFLMK
;
A
#
# COMPACT_ATOMS: atom_id res chain seq x y z
N MET A 1 -1.95 8.90 -14.46
CA MET A 1 -1.47 8.98 -13.07
C MET A 1 -1.02 7.59 -12.63
N ILE A 2 0.20 7.49 -12.15
CA ILE A 2 0.76 6.23 -11.59
C ILE A 2 0.75 6.34 -10.07
N VAL A 3 0.20 5.35 -9.39
CA VAL A 3 0.09 5.30 -7.93
C VAL A 3 0.83 4.08 -7.40
N LEU A 4 1.70 4.29 -6.41
CA LEU A 4 2.28 3.23 -5.61
C LEU A 4 1.48 3.09 -4.31
N GLY A 5 0.81 1.98 -4.13
CA GLY A 5 0.16 1.61 -2.87
C GLY A 5 1.11 0.78 -2.01
N ILE A 6 1.12 1.03 -0.71
CA ILE A 6 1.94 0.33 0.28
C ILE A 6 1.07 -0.12 1.44
N ASP A 7 1.14 -1.42 1.76
CA ASP A 7 0.66 -2.01 3.00
C ASP A 7 1.87 -2.24 3.92
N PRO A 8 2.04 -1.40 4.98
CA PRO A 8 3.25 -1.43 5.80
C PRO A 8 3.32 -2.68 6.68
N GLY A 9 4.25 -3.56 6.41
CA GLY A 9 4.56 -4.72 7.25
C GLY A 9 6.03 -4.83 7.60
N TYR A 10 6.36 -5.33 8.80
CA TYR A 10 7.75 -5.47 9.25
C TYR A 10 8.44 -6.70 8.68
N ALA A 11 7.75 -7.83 8.61
CA ALA A 11 8.27 -9.06 8.00
C ALA A 11 8.03 -9.10 6.48
N LEU A 12 6.88 -8.59 6.07
CA LEU A 12 6.43 -8.56 4.70
C LEU A 12 5.71 -7.22 4.47
N MET A 13 6.23 -6.40 3.58
CA MET A 13 5.63 -5.13 3.19
C MET A 13 5.05 -5.28 1.79
N GLY A 14 3.72 -5.22 1.69
CA GLY A 14 3.01 -5.28 0.41
C GLY A 14 3.18 -4.00 -0.39
N TRP A 15 3.27 -4.14 -1.71
CA TRP A 15 3.24 -3.01 -2.63
C TRP A 15 2.48 -3.34 -3.91
N GLY A 16 1.86 -2.33 -4.50
CA GLY A 16 1.17 -2.45 -5.78
C GLY A 16 1.22 -1.15 -6.56
N VAL A 17 1.48 -1.23 -7.86
CA VAL A 17 1.55 -0.08 -8.76
C VAL A 17 0.38 -0.12 -9.73
N VAL A 18 -0.46 0.89 -9.68
CA VAL A 18 -1.65 1.03 -10.52
C VAL A 18 -1.56 2.30 -11.35
N GLU A 19 -1.78 2.16 -12.64
CA GLU A 19 -1.96 3.28 -13.56
C GLU A 19 -3.46 3.60 -13.69
N SER A 20 -3.81 4.88 -13.57
CA SER A 20 -5.16 5.38 -13.74
C SER A 20 -5.24 6.42 -14.83
N GLU A 21 -6.16 6.21 -15.77
CA GLU A 21 -6.45 7.12 -16.88
C GLU A 21 -7.96 7.36 -16.96
N GLY A 22 -8.41 8.44 -16.33
CA GLY A 22 -9.83 8.68 -16.10
C GLY A 22 -10.45 7.60 -15.20
N SER A 23 -11.46 6.91 -15.70
CA SER A 23 -12.11 5.79 -15.00
C SER A 23 -11.44 4.43 -15.24
N ARG A 24 -10.43 4.35 -16.09
CA ARG A 24 -9.72 3.11 -16.39
C ARG A 24 -8.55 2.96 -15.44
N MET A 25 -8.41 1.76 -14.87
CA MET A 25 -7.28 1.40 -14.04
C MET A 25 -6.61 0.15 -14.61
N LYS A 26 -5.28 0.12 -14.55
CA LYS A 26 -4.45 -0.99 -15.00
C LYS A 26 -3.41 -1.30 -13.95
N LEU A 27 -3.29 -2.57 -13.59
CA LEU A 27 -2.18 -3.04 -12.77
C LEU A 27 -0.90 -3.02 -13.61
N ILE A 28 0.13 -2.33 -13.11
CA ILE A 28 1.46 -2.34 -13.71
C ILE A 28 2.26 -3.51 -13.13
N ASN A 29 2.36 -3.57 -11.79
CA ASN A 29 3.07 -4.64 -11.10
C ASN A 29 2.71 -4.64 -9.60
N TYR A 30 3.06 -5.71 -8.89
CA TYR A 30 2.86 -5.83 -7.46
C TYR A 30 3.79 -6.87 -6.85
N GLY A 31 3.91 -6.87 -5.54
CA GLY A 31 4.72 -7.84 -4.81
C GLY A 31 4.88 -7.48 -3.35
N CYS A 32 5.93 -8.02 -2.75
CA CYS A 32 6.29 -7.75 -1.36
C CYS A 32 7.79 -7.53 -1.21
N ILE A 33 8.15 -6.69 -0.24
CA ILE A 33 9.52 -6.58 0.26
C ILE A 33 9.59 -7.44 1.52
N GLU A 34 10.43 -8.45 1.48
CA GLU A 34 10.59 -9.43 2.56
C GLU A 34 11.77 -9.12 3.46
N THR A 35 11.61 -9.29 4.77
CA THR A 35 12.71 -9.22 5.74
C THR A 35 12.75 -10.48 6.60
N LYS A 36 13.96 -11.06 6.76
CA LYS A 36 14.12 -12.34 7.44
C LYS A 36 14.09 -12.19 8.97
N ALA A 37 13.45 -13.14 9.66
CA ALA A 37 13.54 -13.29 11.11
C ALA A 37 15.00 -13.53 11.55
N GLY A 38 15.37 -13.04 12.74
CA GLY A 38 16.73 -13.18 13.27
C GLY A 38 17.73 -12.14 12.75
N VAL A 39 17.38 -11.37 11.69
CA VAL A 39 18.19 -10.25 11.23
C VAL A 39 17.98 -9.06 12.18
N PRO A 40 19.02 -8.30 12.59
CA PRO A 40 18.90 -7.12 13.43
C PRO A 40 17.91 -6.10 12.87
N MET A 41 17.12 -5.46 13.75
CA MET A 41 16.04 -4.55 13.38
C MET A 41 16.47 -3.45 12.42
N GLN A 42 17.61 -2.80 12.69
CA GLN A 42 18.12 -1.73 11.82
C GLN A 42 18.39 -2.20 10.38
N ASN A 43 18.85 -3.44 10.22
CA ASN A 43 19.11 -4.01 8.89
C ASN A 43 17.80 -4.36 8.16
N ARG A 44 16.79 -4.85 8.90
CA ARG A 44 15.45 -5.09 8.34
C ARG A 44 14.80 -3.78 7.89
N LEU A 45 14.84 -2.74 8.72
CA LEU A 45 14.30 -1.43 8.36
C LEU A 45 15.02 -0.82 7.15
N ARG A 46 16.35 -0.98 7.09
CA ARG A 46 17.13 -0.56 5.91
C ARG A 46 16.73 -1.33 4.65
N THR A 47 16.46 -2.62 4.74
CA THR A 47 15.97 -3.43 3.60
C THR A 47 14.63 -2.90 3.10
N LEU A 48 13.69 -2.59 4.00
CA LEU A 48 12.40 -2.01 3.64
C LEU A 48 12.56 -0.64 2.98
N GLN A 49 13.37 0.25 3.58
CA GLN A 49 13.64 1.58 3.04
C GLN A 49 14.23 1.51 1.63
N LEU A 50 15.26 0.68 1.42
CA LEU A 50 15.91 0.52 0.11
C LEU A 50 14.96 -0.09 -0.91
N GLY A 51 14.18 -1.11 -0.53
CA GLY A 51 13.17 -1.69 -1.40
C GLY A 51 12.13 -0.68 -1.87
N VAL A 52 11.64 0.20 -0.99
CA VAL A 52 10.73 1.28 -1.39
C VAL A 52 11.42 2.27 -2.33
N LYS A 53 12.68 2.67 -2.06
CA LYS A 53 13.45 3.54 -2.98
C LYS A 53 13.61 2.92 -4.36
N ASP A 54 13.86 1.62 -4.44
CA ASP A 54 13.97 0.91 -5.73
C ASP A 54 12.64 0.96 -6.49
N LEU A 55 11.50 0.73 -5.81
CA LEU A 55 10.18 0.83 -6.43
C LEU A 55 9.91 2.25 -6.97
N LEU A 56 10.23 3.29 -6.20
CA LEU A 56 10.07 4.68 -6.61
C LEU A 56 10.92 5.01 -7.85
N ASN A 57 12.16 4.54 -7.89
CA ASN A 57 13.06 4.75 -9.01
C ASN A 57 12.60 4.00 -10.28
N ILE A 58 12.08 2.77 -10.13
CA ILE A 58 11.63 1.93 -11.25
C ILE A 58 10.34 2.44 -11.84
N TYR A 59 9.33 2.67 -11.00
CA TYR A 59 7.96 2.97 -11.46
C TYR A 59 7.63 4.45 -11.55
N ARG A 60 8.40 5.30 -10.90
CA ARG A 60 8.26 6.77 -10.89
C ARG A 60 6.80 7.21 -10.66
N PRO A 61 6.17 6.79 -9.55
CA PRO A 61 4.78 7.12 -9.29
C PRO A 61 4.58 8.63 -9.09
N ASP A 62 3.42 9.11 -9.51
CA ASP A 62 2.98 10.50 -9.26
C ASP A 62 2.62 10.70 -7.79
N ASP A 63 1.97 9.68 -7.19
CA ASP A 63 1.45 9.67 -5.83
C ASP A 63 1.82 8.37 -5.13
N VAL A 64 2.04 8.43 -3.80
CA VAL A 64 2.25 7.24 -2.95
C VAL A 64 1.15 7.18 -1.89
N ALA A 65 0.44 6.06 -1.84
CA ALA A 65 -0.67 5.84 -0.92
C ALA A 65 -0.32 4.74 0.09
N PHE A 66 -0.50 5.02 1.37
CA PHE A 66 -0.24 4.08 2.46
C PHE A 66 -1.54 3.62 3.10
N GLU A 67 -1.62 2.35 3.46
CA GLU A 67 -2.63 1.93 4.42
C GLU A 67 -2.26 2.44 5.81
N GLU A 68 -3.25 3.04 6.51
CA GLU A 68 -3.09 3.51 7.88
C GLU A 68 -3.03 2.31 8.84
N LEU A 69 -2.10 2.38 9.80
CA LEU A 69 -1.97 1.34 10.82
C LEU A 69 -3.14 1.40 11.81
N PHE A 70 -3.88 0.30 11.90
CA PHE A 70 -4.94 0.15 12.89
C PHE A 70 -4.53 -0.88 13.96
N PHE A 71 -4.27 -0.42 15.17
CA PHE A 71 -3.77 -1.27 16.26
C PHE A 71 -4.91 -1.95 16.99
N ALA A 72 -5.04 -3.26 16.84
CA ALA A 72 -6.11 -3.98 17.50
C ALA A 72 -5.72 -4.68 18.82
N ARG A 73 -4.51 -5.29 18.98
CA ARG A 73 -4.28 -6.16 20.15
C ARG A 73 -2.83 -6.37 20.64
N ASN A 74 -1.81 -6.14 19.85
CA ASN A 74 -0.42 -6.44 20.25
C ASN A 74 0.50 -5.23 20.06
N VAL A 75 0.85 -4.58 21.18
CA VAL A 75 1.68 -3.35 21.20
C VAL A 75 3.06 -3.59 20.59
N THR A 76 3.70 -4.74 20.85
CA THR A 76 5.04 -5.04 20.33
C THR A 76 5.03 -5.14 18.81
N THR A 77 4.06 -5.86 18.24
CA THR A 77 3.89 -5.95 16.79
C THR A 77 3.58 -4.57 16.21
N ALA A 78 2.73 -3.78 16.86
CA ALA A 78 2.38 -2.43 16.47
C ALA A 78 3.60 -1.52 16.35
N LEU A 79 4.51 -1.54 17.32
CA LEU A 79 5.74 -0.76 17.32
C LEU A 79 6.68 -1.16 16.17
N MET A 80 6.80 -2.47 15.89
CA MET A 80 7.60 -2.95 14.76
C MET A 80 7.05 -2.54 13.41
N VAL A 81 5.72 -2.66 13.23
CA VAL A 81 5.05 -2.24 12.00
C VAL A 81 5.11 -0.72 11.84
N GLY A 82 4.96 0.04 12.94
CA GLY A 82 5.14 1.49 12.95
C GLY A 82 6.55 1.90 12.51
N ALA A 83 7.59 1.21 12.98
CA ALA A 83 8.96 1.45 12.55
C ALA A 83 9.17 1.13 11.05
N ALA A 84 8.59 0.03 10.55
CA ALA A 84 8.63 -0.34 9.13
C ALA A 84 7.91 0.70 8.27
N ARG A 85 6.72 1.18 8.72
CA ARG A 85 5.99 2.27 8.07
C ARG A 85 6.82 3.55 8.03
N GLY A 86 7.46 3.93 9.13
CA GLY A 86 8.35 5.10 9.18
C GLY A 86 9.49 5.01 8.18
N ALA A 87 10.13 3.84 8.03
CA ALA A 87 11.18 3.61 7.06
C ALA A 87 10.68 3.79 5.61
N ALA A 88 9.48 3.31 5.31
CA ALA A 88 8.86 3.47 4.00
C ALA A 88 8.46 4.93 3.72
N ILE A 89 7.89 5.63 4.71
CA ILE A 89 7.51 7.05 4.60
C ILE A 89 8.74 7.92 4.32
N ILE A 90 9.85 7.71 5.04
CA ILE A 90 11.10 8.47 4.82
C ILE A 90 11.60 8.25 3.40
N ALA A 91 11.61 7.00 2.90
CA ALA A 91 12.00 6.71 1.53
C ALA A 91 11.09 7.41 0.51
N ALA A 92 9.78 7.45 0.75
CA ALA A 92 8.82 8.10 -0.12
C ALA A 92 8.94 9.63 -0.07
N ALA A 93 9.13 10.21 1.12
CA ALA A 93 9.26 11.66 1.32
C ALA A 93 10.54 12.25 0.70
N GLU A 94 11.61 11.45 0.55
CA GLU A 94 12.79 11.86 -0.20
C GLU A 94 12.53 11.95 -1.72
N TYR A 95 11.47 11.28 -2.20
CA TYR A 95 11.13 11.24 -3.61
C TYR A 95 10.03 12.26 -3.97
N THR A 96 8.96 12.38 -3.16
CA THR A 96 7.81 13.24 -3.43
C THR A 96 7.14 13.70 -2.14
N GLU A 97 6.47 14.86 -2.20
CA GLU A 97 5.58 15.35 -1.12
C GLU A 97 4.15 14.80 -1.26
N ASN A 98 3.83 14.11 -2.35
CA ASN A 98 2.50 13.55 -2.65
C ASN A 98 2.29 12.21 -1.92
N LEU A 99 2.23 12.26 -0.58
CA LEU A 99 2.01 11.11 0.29
C LEU A 99 0.59 11.16 0.85
N TYR A 100 -0.11 10.04 0.74
CA TYR A 100 -1.52 9.91 1.15
C TYR A 100 -1.68 8.71 2.06
N GLU A 101 -2.70 8.74 2.94
CA GLU A 101 -3.03 7.60 3.79
C GLU A 101 -4.53 7.34 3.84
N TYR A 102 -4.87 6.06 3.94
CA TYR A 102 -6.24 5.57 3.95
C TYR A 102 -6.44 4.58 5.08
N THR A 103 -7.49 4.77 5.88
CA THR A 103 -7.89 3.78 6.89
C THR A 103 -8.37 2.49 6.23
N PRO A 104 -8.27 1.33 6.91
CA PRO A 104 -8.84 0.07 6.41
C PRO A 104 -10.32 0.17 6.06
N MET A 105 -11.09 0.97 6.81
CA MET A 105 -12.51 1.19 6.53
C MET A 105 -12.73 1.97 5.23
N GLN A 106 -11.92 3.01 4.97
CA GLN A 106 -11.98 3.78 3.73
C GLN A 106 -11.62 2.93 2.51
N ILE A 107 -10.60 2.08 2.63
CA ILE A 107 -10.22 1.13 1.58
C ILE A 107 -11.38 0.17 1.30
N LYS A 108 -11.97 -0.45 2.33
CA LYS A 108 -13.11 -1.35 2.17
C LYS A 108 -14.29 -0.66 1.50
N GLN A 109 -14.63 0.54 1.94
CA GLN A 109 -15.72 1.33 1.37
C GLN A 109 -15.46 1.69 -0.10
N ALA A 110 -14.26 2.09 -0.45
CA ALA A 110 -13.90 2.43 -1.83
C ALA A 110 -13.95 1.21 -2.76
N ILE A 111 -13.39 0.08 -2.32
CA ILE A 111 -13.28 -1.13 -3.14
C ILE A 111 -14.62 -1.84 -3.33
N THR A 112 -15.45 -1.94 -2.28
CA THR A 112 -16.66 -2.78 -2.29
C THR A 112 -17.97 -2.01 -2.12
N GLY A 113 -17.90 -0.70 -1.82
CA GLY A 113 -19.07 0.08 -1.41
C GLY A 113 -19.53 -0.21 0.03
N TYR A 114 -18.81 -1.08 0.77
CA TYR A 114 -19.21 -1.53 2.11
C TYR A 114 -18.02 -1.59 3.08
N GLY A 115 -17.99 -0.69 4.07
CA GLY A 115 -16.87 -0.54 5.00
C GLY A 115 -16.61 -1.73 5.95
N LYS A 116 -17.52 -2.72 6.02
CA LYS A 116 -17.36 -3.96 6.80
C LYS A 116 -17.06 -5.19 5.92
N ALA A 117 -16.68 -4.98 4.66
CA ALA A 117 -16.32 -6.06 3.75
C ALA A 117 -15.23 -6.95 4.35
N ASP A 118 -15.32 -8.25 4.11
CA ASP A 118 -14.27 -9.19 4.51
C ASP A 118 -13.11 -9.20 3.50
N LYS A 119 -12.01 -9.85 3.89
CA LYS A 119 -10.79 -9.89 3.08
C LYS A 119 -11.01 -10.54 1.71
N LYS A 120 -11.82 -11.61 1.65
CA LYS A 120 -12.10 -12.30 0.38
C LYS A 120 -12.88 -11.43 -0.58
N GLN A 121 -13.83 -10.64 -0.06
CA GLN A 121 -14.60 -9.69 -0.87
C GLN A 121 -13.69 -8.61 -1.47
N ILE A 122 -12.77 -8.06 -0.67
CA ILE A 122 -11.77 -7.10 -1.16
C ILE A 122 -10.92 -7.70 -2.29
N GLN A 123 -10.35 -8.87 -2.06
CA GLN A 123 -9.50 -9.56 -3.03
C GLN A 123 -10.23 -9.86 -4.36
N GLN A 124 -11.48 -10.30 -4.28
CA GLN A 124 -12.30 -10.53 -5.47
C GLN A 124 -12.58 -9.24 -6.23
N MET A 125 -12.87 -8.16 -5.52
CA MET A 125 -13.10 -6.86 -6.15
C MET A 125 -11.83 -6.28 -6.78
N VAL A 126 -10.67 -6.41 -6.13
CA VAL A 126 -9.36 -6.02 -6.71
C VAL A 126 -9.14 -6.76 -8.03
N LYS A 127 -9.32 -8.10 -8.02
CA LYS A 127 -9.24 -8.92 -9.23
C LYS A 127 -10.16 -8.40 -10.34
N LEU A 128 -11.41 -8.09 -10.01
CA LEU A 128 -12.42 -7.64 -10.97
C LEU A 128 -12.09 -6.26 -11.54
N LEU A 129 -11.78 -5.29 -10.68
CA LEU A 129 -11.50 -3.91 -11.05
C LEU A 129 -10.28 -3.78 -11.98
N LEU A 130 -9.27 -4.61 -11.77
CA LEU A 130 -8.04 -4.61 -12.57
C LEU A 130 -8.04 -5.69 -13.66
N LYS A 131 -9.15 -6.44 -13.83
CA LYS A 131 -9.30 -7.51 -14.83
C LYS A 131 -8.18 -8.55 -14.77
N MET A 132 -7.80 -8.94 -13.56
CA MET A 132 -6.75 -9.94 -13.34
C MET A 132 -7.30 -11.36 -13.55
N ASP A 133 -6.45 -12.27 -14.00
CA ASP A 133 -6.82 -13.69 -14.16
C ASP A 133 -6.98 -14.38 -12.81
N GLU A 134 -6.15 -14.01 -11.82
CA GLU A 134 -6.14 -14.59 -10.47
C GLU A 134 -6.15 -13.51 -9.38
N ILE A 135 -6.51 -13.92 -8.17
CA ILE A 135 -6.40 -13.08 -6.97
C ILE A 135 -4.91 -12.85 -6.69
N PRO A 136 -4.48 -11.59 -6.48
CA PRO A 136 -3.08 -11.30 -6.18
C PRO A 136 -2.65 -11.95 -4.86
N LYS A 137 -1.43 -12.49 -4.85
CA LYS A 137 -0.79 -13.12 -3.69
C LYS A 137 0.62 -12.56 -3.53
N PRO A 138 1.14 -12.50 -2.28
CA PRO A 138 0.44 -12.78 -1.02
C PRO A 138 -0.62 -11.71 -0.69
N ASP A 139 -1.32 -11.92 0.42
CA ASP A 139 -2.43 -11.04 0.87
C ASP A 139 -1.99 -9.59 1.03
N ASP A 140 -0.80 -9.34 1.57
CA ASP A 140 -0.24 -8.00 1.77
C ASP A 140 -0.10 -7.23 0.45
N ALA A 141 0.23 -7.93 -0.64
CA ALA A 141 0.26 -7.33 -1.98
C ALA A 141 -1.15 -6.95 -2.46
N ALA A 142 -2.15 -7.80 -2.17
CA ALA A 142 -3.54 -7.49 -2.51
C ALA A 142 -4.06 -6.26 -1.73
N ASP A 143 -3.71 -6.15 -0.46
CA ASP A 143 -4.07 -5.01 0.40
C ASP A 143 -3.40 -3.71 -0.11
N ALA A 144 -2.13 -3.77 -0.50
CA ALA A 144 -1.42 -2.64 -1.12
C ALA A 144 -2.03 -2.21 -2.47
N ILE A 145 -2.43 -3.16 -3.33
CA ILE A 145 -3.15 -2.86 -4.57
C ILE A 145 -4.49 -2.19 -4.27
N ALA A 146 -5.24 -2.68 -3.27
CA ALA A 146 -6.51 -2.07 -2.85
C ALA A 146 -6.31 -0.62 -2.39
N CYS A 147 -5.23 -0.33 -1.66
CA CYS A 147 -4.84 1.02 -1.27
C CYS A 147 -4.60 1.92 -2.50
N ALA A 148 -3.83 1.44 -3.50
CA ALA A 148 -3.59 2.18 -4.74
C ALA A 148 -4.88 2.45 -5.53
N ILE A 149 -5.78 1.46 -5.66
CA ILE A 149 -7.08 1.63 -6.31
C ILE A 149 -7.91 2.69 -5.58
N THR A 150 -7.96 2.63 -4.25
CA THR A 150 -8.67 3.62 -3.42
C THR A 150 -8.20 5.03 -3.72
N HIS A 151 -6.89 5.23 -3.81
CA HIS A 151 -6.32 6.52 -4.17
C HIS A 151 -6.70 6.96 -5.59
N CYS A 152 -6.65 6.06 -6.57
CA CYS A 152 -7.09 6.34 -7.94
C CYS A 152 -8.56 6.80 -7.99
N GLN A 153 -9.42 6.19 -7.19
CA GLN A 153 -10.85 6.53 -7.12
C GLN A 153 -11.14 7.83 -6.37
N ALA A 154 -10.25 8.26 -5.46
CA ALA A 154 -10.43 9.50 -4.70
C ALA A 154 -10.45 10.75 -5.59
N GLY A 155 -9.77 10.72 -6.75
CA GLY A 155 -9.79 11.81 -7.73
C GLY A 155 -9.41 13.15 -7.11
N VAL A 156 -10.26 14.17 -7.32
CA VAL A 156 -10.03 15.52 -6.75
C VAL A 156 -10.16 15.57 -5.23
N ALA A 157 -10.85 14.62 -4.62
CA ALA A 157 -11.00 14.55 -3.16
C ALA A 157 -9.74 14.01 -2.45
N LYS A 158 -8.73 13.56 -3.19
CA LYS A 158 -7.49 12.99 -2.62
C LYS A 158 -6.78 13.92 -1.64
N THR A 159 -6.91 15.24 -1.79
CA THR A 159 -6.30 16.24 -0.90
C THR A 159 -6.73 16.10 0.57
N GLN A 160 -7.90 15.49 0.83
CA GLN A 160 -8.39 15.21 2.17
C GLN A 160 -7.59 14.08 2.86
N PHE A 161 -6.89 13.27 2.09
CA PHE A 161 -6.12 12.10 2.53
C PHE A 161 -4.62 12.34 2.51
N LEU A 162 -4.18 13.59 2.28
CA LEU A 162 -2.77 13.95 2.44
C LEU A 162 -2.28 13.56 3.84
N MET A 163 -1.17 12.86 3.90
CA MET A 163 -0.51 12.50 5.14
C MET A 163 -0.09 13.77 5.88
N LYS A 164 -0.39 13.84 7.20
CA LYS A 164 -0.15 15.02 8.06
C LYS A 164 0.90 14.73 9.10
#